data_6b0b3c7da857b8e58d7874bfa1b7d0d8
#
_entry.id   6b0b3c7da857b8e58d7874bfa1b7d0d8
#
_cell.length_a   1.000
_cell.length_b   1.000
_cell.length_c   1.000
_cell.angle_alpha   90.00
_cell.angle_beta   90.00
_cell.angle_gamma   90.00
#
_symmetry.space_group_name_H-M   'P 1'
#
loop_
_entity.id
_entity.type
_entity.pdbx_description
1 polymer ?
#
loop_
_entity_poly.entity_id
_entity_poly.type
_entity_poly.pdbx_seq_one_letter_code
_entity_poly.pdbx_strand_id
1 'polypeptide(L)'
;MIRRNNAVVCGFLFRLVSSFIPIILMVSNAYASDAKKGEALAQGLCAACHASDGNSVIPSNPILAGQHYSYLKNQLNYFQVKEGEDRAKRENAVMLGIASGLSSDDIDNLSAYYSQQKIKPSYASNIELAKAGELVYRAGDDVRGIPSCSSCHGPRGLGIPGQFPRISGQHATYTASTLTSYKNGSRANNSQMMAISSRLTEGQINALAEYLAGLE
;
A
#
# COMPACT_ATOMS: atom_id res chain seq x y z
N MET A 1 59.86 12.15 -77.30
CA MET A 1 58.49 12.56 -77.72
C MET A 1 57.61 12.34 -76.44
N ILE A 2 57.31 13.40 -75.73
CA ILE A 2 56.58 13.34 -74.45
C ILE A 2 55.18 13.90 -74.71
N ARG A 3 54.17 13.07 -74.46
CA ARG A 3 52.77 13.52 -74.42
C ARG A 3 52.32 13.80 -72.98
N ARG A 4 51.96 15.03 -72.76
CA ARG A 4 51.32 15.50 -71.53
C ARG A 4 49.81 15.14 -71.60
N ASN A 5 49.30 14.43 -70.63
CA ASN A 5 47.84 14.29 -70.39
C ASN A 5 47.41 15.24 -69.30
N ASN A 6 46.51 16.14 -69.63
CA ASN A 6 45.81 17.01 -68.73
C ASN A 6 44.63 16.25 -68.06
N ALA A 7 44.72 16.08 -66.76
CA ALA A 7 43.61 15.57 -65.97
C ALA A 7 42.77 16.77 -65.47
N VAL A 8 41.51 16.80 -65.89
CA VAL A 8 40.51 17.76 -65.41
C VAL A 8 39.98 17.26 -64.05
N VAL A 9 40.27 18.03 -62.99
CA VAL A 9 39.73 17.75 -61.66
C VAL A 9 38.37 18.41 -61.57
N CYS A 10 37.29 17.57 -61.63
CA CYS A 10 35.91 18.00 -61.37
C CYS A 10 35.67 18.08 -59.86
N GLY A 11 35.63 19.29 -59.30
CA GLY A 11 35.36 19.48 -57.87
C GLY A 11 33.88 19.36 -57.59
N PHE A 12 33.51 18.28 -56.91
CA PHE A 12 32.18 18.12 -56.30
C PHE A 12 32.14 18.83 -54.95
N LEU A 13 31.46 19.97 -54.92
CA LEU A 13 31.12 20.67 -53.66
C LEU A 13 29.95 19.94 -53.00
N PHE A 14 30.25 19.11 -52.01
CA PHE A 14 29.27 18.55 -51.09
C PHE A 14 28.82 19.64 -50.11
N ARG A 15 27.62 20.19 -50.34
CA ARG A 15 26.93 21.04 -49.37
C ARG A 15 26.36 20.13 -48.25
N LEU A 16 27.01 20.10 -47.09
CA LEU A 16 26.45 19.54 -45.87
C LEU A 16 25.30 20.43 -45.38
N VAL A 17 24.07 20.00 -45.68
CA VAL A 17 22.88 20.58 -45.07
C VAL A 17 22.77 19.98 -43.65
N SER A 18 23.24 20.72 -42.65
CA SER A 18 23.07 20.36 -41.25
C SER A 18 21.60 20.59 -40.85
N SER A 19 20.80 19.55 -40.91
CA SER A 19 19.42 19.58 -40.40
C SER A 19 19.45 19.58 -38.87
N PHE A 20 19.33 20.76 -38.27
CA PHE A 20 19.03 20.89 -36.85
C PHE A 20 17.60 20.40 -36.59
N ILE A 21 17.44 19.15 -36.13
CA ILE A 21 16.19 18.66 -35.57
C ILE A 21 16.12 19.19 -34.13
N PRO A 22 15.15 20.08 -33.80
CA PRO A 22 14.96 20.50 -32.44
C PRO A 22 14.49 19.28 -31.63
N ILE A 23 15.30 18.80 -30.70
CA ILE A 23 14.89 17.84 -29.69
C ILE A 23 13.94 18.58 -28.74
N ILE A 24 12.63 18.41 -28.97
CA ILE A 24 11.62 18.85 -28.02
C ILE A 24 11.73 17.90 -26.82
N LEU A 25 12.43 18.35 -25.78
CA LEU A 25 12.37 17.72 -24.47
C LEU A 25 10.91 17.84 -23.96
N MET A 26 10.13 16.78 -24.14
CA MET A 26 8.88 16.63 -23.40
C MET A 26 9.23 16.46 -21.94
N VAL A 27 9.18 17.55 -21.18
CA VAL A 27 9.20 17.49 -19.71
C VAL A 27 7.88 16.89 -19.29
N SER A 28 7.83 15.57 -19.15
CA SER A 28 6.74 14.91 -18.45
C SER A 28 6.78 15.41 -17.01
N ASN A 29 5.83 16.27 -16.63
CA ASN A 29 5.56 16.56 -15.24
C ASN A 29 5.09 15.26 -14.58
N ALA A 30 6.02 14.47 -14.08
CA ALA A 30 5.70 13.41 -13.13
C ALA A 30 5.21 14.14 -11.88
N TYR A 31 3.91 14.13 -11.63
CA TYR A 31 3.34 14.58 -10.38
C TYR A 31 3.85 13.63 -9.30
N ALA A 32 4.94 14.03 -8.65
CA ALA A 32 5.44 13.34 -7.47
C ALA A 32 4.45 13.63 -6.34
N SER A 33 4.02 12.57 -5.62
CA SER A 33 3.19 12.73 -4.42
C SER A 33 3.89 13.63 -3.40
N ASP A 34 3.15 14.57 -2.81
CA ASP A 34 3.64 15.59 -1.88
C ASP A 34 3.20 15.25 -0.45
N ALA A 35 4.13 14.69 0.33
CA ALA A 35 3.86 14.31 1.71
C ALA A 35 3.47 15.52 2.60
N LYS A 36 3.92 16.74 2.28
CA LYS A 36 3.55 17.95 3.04
C LYS A 36 2.10 18.35 2.79
N LYS A 37 1.61 18.21 1.55
CA LYS A 37 0.17 18.36 1.26
C LYS A 37 -0.63 17.26 1.94
N GLY A 38 -0.10 16.01 1.93
CA GLY A 38 -0.69 14.89 2.66
C GLY A 38 -0.81 15.15 4.16
N GLU A 39 0.18 15.79 4.79
CA GLU A 39 0.12 16.19 6.20
C GLU A 39 -1.04 17.16 6.48
N ALA A 40 -1.19 18.19 5.67
CA ALA A 40 -2.29 19.14 5.84
C ALA A 40 -3.67 18.48 5.73
N LEU A 41 -3.85 17.59 4.76
CA LEU A 41 -5.07 16.80 4.61
C LEU A 41 -5.30 15.85 5.81
N ALA A 42 -4.23 15.18 6.27
CA ALA A 42 -4.28 14.27 7.41
C ALA A 42 -4.75 14.98 8.68
N GLN A 43 -4.24 16.19 8.94
CA GLN A 43 -4.64 17.01 10.09
C GLN A 43 -6.13 17.42 10.04
N GLY A 44 -6.63 17.74 8.84
CA GLY A 44 -8.01 18.22 8.68
C GLY A 44 -9.07 17.12 8.63
N LEU A 45 -8.76 16.00 7.98
CA LEU A 45 -9.74 14.97 7.65
C LEU A 45 -9.58 13.65 8.42
N CYS A 46 -8.35 13.27 8.76
CA CYS A 46 -8.05 11.92 9.24
C CYS A 46 -7.72 11.87 10.73
N ALA A 47 -7.20 12.99 11.28
CA ALA A 47 -6.62 13.04 12.63
C ALA A 47 -7.59 12.68 13.75
N ALA A 48 -8.87 13.02 13.62
CA ALA A 48 -9.89 12.72 14.63
C ALA A 48 -10.03 11.21 14.92
N CYS A 49 -9.78 10.36 13.91
CA CYS A 49 -9.94 8.92 14.02
C CYS A 49 -8.61 8.17 13.99
N HIS A 50 -7.61 8.68 13.24
CA HIS A 50 -6.35 7.99 13.01
C HIS A 50 -5.13 8.68 13.64
N ALA A 51 -5.32 9.78 14.36
CA ALA A 51 -4.31 10.73 14.78
C ALA A 51 -3.58 11.40 13.59
N SER A 52 -2.97 12.57 13.81
CA SER A 52 -2.31 13.32 12.73
C SER A 52 -1.10 12.54 12.15
N ASP A 53 -0.37 11.85 13.00
CA ASP A 53 0.79 11.02 12.63
C ASP A 53 0.42 9.58 12.23
N GLY A 54 -0.87 9.25 12.17
CA GLY A 54 -1.35 7.91 11.83
C GLY A 54 -1.23 6.87 12.94
N ASN A 55 -0.79 7.24 14.13
CA ASN A 55 -0.75 6.35 15.31
C ASN A 55 -2.05 6.48 16.10
N SER A 56 -3.13 5.93 15.55
CA SER A 56 -4.44 5.92 16.20
C SER A 56 -4.35 5.39 17.64
N VAL A 57 -5.06 6.04 18.55
CA VAL A 57 -5.25 5.57 19.93
C VAL A 57 -6.60 4.86 20.12
N ILE A 58 -7.41 4.79 19.07
CA ILE A 58 -8.72 4.15 19.07
C ILE A 58 -8.57 2.72 18.55
N PRO A 59 -8.78 1.68 19.36
CA PRO A 59 -8.49 0.29 18.97
C PRO A 59 -9.23 -0.24 17.75
N SER A 60 -10.40 0.32 17.42
CA SER A 60 -11.17 -0.03 16.23
C SER A 60 -10.69 0.68 14.94
N ASN A 61 -9.92 1.76 15.07
CA ASN A 61 -9.43 2.53 13.95
C ASN A 61 -7.95 2.17 13.67
N PRO A 62 -7.60 1.79 12.45
CA PRO A 62 -6.25 1.28 12.19
C PRO A 62 -5.17 2.33 12.35
N ILE A 63 -4.01 1.87 12.80
CA ILE A 63 -2.74 2.58 12.70
C ILE A 63 -2.37 2.65 11.22
N LEU A 64 -2.12 3.86 10.71
CA LEU A 64 -1.73 4.14 9.32
C LEU A 64 -0.23 4.40 9.20
N ALA A 65 0.42 4.81 10.30
CA ALA A 65 1.85 5.11 10.35
C ALA A 65 2.71 3.95 9.86
N GLY A 66 3.65 4.23 8.94
CA GLY A 66 4.58 3.24 8.41
C GLY A 66 3.95 2.13 7.58
N GLN A 67 2.70 2.28 7.17
CA GLN A 67 2.08 1.38 6.21
C GLN A 67 2.60 1.68 4.80
N HIS A 68 2.68 0.68 3.94
CA HIS A 68 3.16 0.86 2.57
C HIS A 68 2.28 1.81 1.76
N TYR A 69 2.91 2.74 1.06
CA TYR A 69 2.26 3.71 0.18
C TYR A 69 1.22 3.08 -0.74
N SER A 70 1.62 2.02 -1.47
CA SER A 70 0.74 1.33 -2.41
C SER A 70 -0.48 0.71 -1.74
N TYR A 71 -0.32 0.18 -0.52
CA TYR A 71 -1.44 -0.36 0.23
C TYR A 71 -2.40 0.74 0.68
N LEU A 72 -1.90 1.85 1.24
CA LEU A 72 -2.71 3.00 1.63
C LEU A 72 -3.51 3.55 0.44
N LYS A 73 -2.82 3.78 -0.68
CA LYS A 73 -3.44 4.23 -1.94
C LYS A 73 -4.56 3.28 -2.39
N ASN A 74 -4.29 1.99 -2.42
CA ASN A 74 -5.28 1.00 -2.82
C ASN A 74 -6.48 0.98 -1.86
N GLN A 75 -6.26 1.05 -0.54
CA GLN A 75 -7.36 1.05 0.42
C GLN A 75 -8.24 2.29 0.30
N LEU A 76 -7.67 3.49 0.14
CA LEU A 76 -8.45 4.70 -0.08
C LEU A 76 -9.27 4.62 -1.37
N ASN A 77 -8.67 4.13 -2.46
CA ASN A 77 -9.39 3.88 -3.71
C ASN A 77 -10.50 2.84 -3.57
N TYR A 78 -10.30 1.79 -2.76
CA TYR A 78 -11.31 0.74 -2.55
C TYR A 78 -12.51 1.21 -1.72
N PHE A 79 -12.36 2.26 -0.92
CA PHE A 79 -13.48 2.89 -0.23
C PHE A 79 -14.32 3.81 -1.13
N GLN A 80 -13.84 4.17 -2.32
CA GLN A 80 -14.61 4.96 -3.30
C GLN A 80 -15.49 4.04 -4.15
N VAL A 81 -16.70 4.49 -4.46
CA VAL A 81 -17.51 3.90 -5.54
C VAL A 81 -16.97 4.45 -6.85
N LYS A 82 -16.52 3.59 -7.75
CA LYS A 82 -16.00 3.99 -9.05
C LYS A 82 -17.15 4.09 -10.07
N GLU A 83 -16.90 4.85 -11.14
CA GLU A 83 -17.85 4.96 -12.24
C GLU A 83 -18.21 3.56 -12.78
N GLY A 84 -19.53 3.30 -12.90
CA GLY A 84 -20.05 2.00 -13.32
C GLY A 84 -20.08 0.91 -12.25
N GLU A 85 -19.68 1.20 -11.00
CA GLU A 85 -19.81 0.28 -9.87
C GLU A 85 -20.97 0.70 -8.95
N ASP A 86 -21.77 -0.27 -8.47
CA ASP A 86 -22.89 -0.01 -7.56
C ASP A 86 -22.45 0.19 -6.10
N ARG A 87 -21.24 -0.26 -5.76
CA ARG A 87 -20.68 -0.21 -4.41
C ARG A 87 -19.16 -0.17 -4.40
N ALA A 88 -18.61 0.30 -3.30
CA ALA A 88 -17.17 0.30 -3.06
C ALA A 88 -16.63 -1.14 -2.91
N LYS A 89 -15.40 -1.39 -3.39
CA LYS A 89 -14.72 -2.71 -3.23
C LYS A 89 -14.42 -3.03 -1.77
N ARG A 90 -14.35 -2.02 -0.91
CA ARG A 90 -14.23 -2.15 0.53
C ARG A 90 -15.30 -1.30 1.19
N GLU A 91 -16.25 -1.95 1.83
CA GLU A 91 -17.37 -1.29 2.47
C GLU A 91 -17.02 -0.85 3.89
N ASN A 92 -17.23 0.42 4.17
CA ASN A 92 -17.21 1.05 5.48
C ASN A 92 -17.84 2.44 5.33
N ALA A 93 -18.99 2.66 5.95
CA ALA A 93 -19.76 3.89 5.75
C ALA A 93 -18.98 5.17 6.10
N VAL A 94 -18.19 5.14 7.19
CA VAL A 94 -17.40 6.32 7.61
C VAL A 94 -16.30 6.59 6.57
N MET A 95 -15.53 5.54 6.19
CA MET A 95 -14.45 5.72 5.25
C MET A 95 -14.93 6.01 3.83
N LEU A 96 -16.10 5.49 3.42
CA LEU A 96 -16.75 5.87 2.16
C LEU A 96 -17.04 7.37 2.14
N GLY A 97 -17.65 7.90 3.21
CA GLY A 97 -17.95 9.34 3.32
C GLY A 97 -16.70 10.22 3.21
N ILE A 98 -15.59 9.80 3.82
CA ILE A 98 -14.33 10.54 3.76
C ILE A 98 -13.66 10.37 2.38
N ALA A 99 -13.53 9.13 1.90
CA ALA A 99 -12.76 8.82 0.69
C ALA A 99 -13.44 9.34 -0.58
N SER A 100 -14.77 9.42 -0.63
CA SER A 100 -15.51 9.91 -1.80
C SER A 100 -15.19 11.36 -2.16
N GLY A 101 -14.74 12.16 -1.19
CA GLY A 101 -14.33 13.56 -1.40
C GLY A 101 -12.86 13.73 -1.81
N LEU A 102 -12.06 12.64 -1.84
CA LEU A 102 -10.64 12.73 -2.15
C LEU A 102 -10.39 12.59 -3.66
N SER A 103 -9.57 13.49 -4.21
CA SER A 103 -9.02 13.35 -5.55
C SER A 103 -7.92 12.27 -5.58
N SER A 104 -7.49 11.87 -6.78
CA SER A 104 -6.33 10.96 -6.94
C SER A 104 -5.06 11.54 -6.32
N ASP A 105 -4.85 12.86 -6.47
CA ASP A 105 -3.69 13.54 -5.91
C ASP A 105 -3.73 13.58 -4.37
N ASP A 106 -4.92 13.79 -3.79
CA ASP A 106 -5.11 13.73 -2.33
C ASP A 106 -4.79 12.34 -1.78
N ILE A 107 -5.25 11.28 -2.46
CA ILE A 107 -4.97 9.89 -2.10
C ILE A 107 -3.47 9.62 -2.19
N ASP A 108 -2.79 10.10 -3.23
CA ASP A 108 -1.35 9.95 -3.40
C ASP A 108 -0.58 10.70 -2.30
N ASN A 109 -0.96 11.94 -2.01
CA ASN A 109 -0.34 12.76 -0.99
C ASN A 109 -0.52 12.18 0.42
N LEU A 110 -1.73 11.75 0.79
CA LEU A 110 -2.01 11.07 2.06
C LEU A 110 -1.22 9.77 2.20
N SER A 111 -1.14 8.98 1.13
CA SER A 111 -0.39 7.73 1.12
C SER A 111 1.10 7.96 1.29
N ALA A 112 1.65 9.01 0.65
CA ALA A 112 3.04 9.41 0.83
C ALA A 112 3.31 9.90 2.26
N TYR A 113 2.41 10.68 2.84
CA TYR A 113 2.56 11.17 4.20
C TYR A 113 2.59 10.05 5.22
N TYR A 114 1.53 9.21 5.27
CA TYR A 114 1.43 8.16 6.27
C TYR A 114 2.47 7.05 6.12
N SER A 115 2.92 6.76 4.90
CA SER A 115 3.98 5.76 4.68
C SER A 115 5.35 6.17 5.25
N GLN A 116 5.57 7.46 5.45
CA GLN A 116 6.81 8.00 6.02
C GLN A 116 6.74 8.14 7.56
N GLN A 117 5.56 8.01 8.16
CA GLN A 117 5.40 8.11 9.59
C GLN A 117 5.99 6.88 10.31
N LYS A 118 6.52 7.11 11.51
CA LYS A 118 7.02 6.03 12.35
C LYS A 118 5.89 5.47 13.19
N ILE A 119 5.74 4.15 13.16
CA ILE A 119 4.82 3.46 14.07
C ILE A 119 5.36 3.55 15.48
N LYS A 120 4.48 3.85 16.44
CA LYS A 120 4.80 3.80 17.87
C LYS A 120 4.75 2.35 18.35
N PRO A 121 5.59 1.96 19.32
CA PRO A 121 5.53 0.64 19.90
C PRO A 121 4.13 0.30 20.40
N SER A 122 3.70 -0.92 20.16
CA SER A 122 2.45 -1.49 20.63
C SER A 122 2.75 -2.82 21.32
N TYR A 123 1.85 -3.29 22.18
CA TYR A 123 2.10 -4.46 23.00
C TYR A 123 0.88 -5.38 22.99
N ALA A 124 1.13 -6.68 23.06
CA ALA A 124 0.08 -7.64 23.33
C ALA A 124 -0.51 -7.41 24.71
N SER A 125 -1.83 -7.39 24.82
CA SER A 125 -2.53 -7.27 26.09
C SER A 125 -2.61 -8.61 26.83
N ASN A 126 -2.57 -9.72 26.06
CA ASN A 126 -2.62 -11.09 26.57
C ASN A 126 -1.46 -11.92 26.00
N ILE A 127 -0.43 -12.13 26.84
CA ILE A 127 0.81 -12.83 26.44
C ILE A 127 0.56 -14.29 26.06
N GLU A 128 -0.30 -15.00 26.79
CA GLU A 128 -0.58 -16.42 26.49
C GLU A 128 -1.32 -16.56 25.15
N LEU A 129 -2.23 -15.65 24.89
CA LEU A 129 -2.95 -15.62 23.61
C LEU A 129 -1.99 -15.23 22.45
N ALA A 130 -1.07 -14.29 22.69
CA ALA A 130 -0.05 -13.91 21.72
C ALA A 130 0.89 -15.07 21.40
N LYS A 131 1.31 -15.88 22.37
CA LYS A 131 2.11 -17.10 22.12
C LYS A 131 1.37 -18.10 21.21
N ALA A 132 0.08 -18.31 21.47
CA ALA A 132 -0.74 -19.16 20.59
C ALA A 132 -0.84 -18.57 19.16
N GLY A 133 -0.95 -17.24 19.06
CA GLY A 133 -0.95 -16.52 17.78
C GLY A 133 0.37 -16.64 17.02
N GLU A 134 1.49 -16.62 17.74
CA GLU A 134 2.82 -16.82 17.15
C GLU A 134 2.92 -18.15 16.41
N LEU A 135 2.41 -19.23 17.00
CA LEU A 135 2.43 -20.55 16.37
C LEU A 135 1.68 -20.53 15.03
N VAL A 136 0.47 -20.00 15.03
CA VAL A 136 -0.33 -19.87 13.79
C VAL A 136 0.36 -18.94 12.78
N TYR A 137 0.91 -17.83 13.24
CA TYR A 137 1.60 -16.87 12.37
C TYR A 137 2.80 -17.48 11.66
N ARG A 138 3.64 -18.23 12.39
CA ARG A 138 4.89 -18.79 11.89
C ARG A 138 4.72 -20.11 11.18
N ALA A 139 3.85 -20.99 11.66
CA ALA A 139 3.69 -22.34 11.14
C ALA A 139 2.41 -22.54 10.30
N GLY A 140 1.37 -21.71 10.50
CA GLY A 140 0.06 -21.97 9.93
C GLY A 140 -0.72 -23.03 10.71
N ASP A 141 -1.62 -23.71 10.03
CA ASP A 141 -2.39 -24.85 10.54
C ASP A 141 -2.67 -25.82 9.37
N ASP A 142 -1.86 -26.86 9.25
CA ASP A 142 -1.94 -27.83 8.16
C ASP A 142 -3.26 -28.58 8.14
N VAL A 143 -3.83 -28.88 9.32
CA VAL A 143 -5.11 -29.59 9.43
C VAL A 143 -6.25 -28.78 8.81
N ARG A 144 -6.19 -27.46 8.94
CA ARG A 144 -7.16 -26.52 8.37
C ARG A 144 -6.73 -25.98 6.99
N GLY A 145 -5.54 -26.35 6.52
CA GLY A 145 -4.97 -25.83 5.28
C GLY A 145 -4.71 -24.32 5.33
N ILE A 146 -4.28 -23.80 6.50
CA ILE A 146 -3.92 -22.39 6.70
C ILE A 146 -2.41 -22.28 6.53
N PRO A 147 -1.91 -21.55 5.51
CA PRO A 147 -0.49 -21.31 5.36
C PRO A 147 0.03 -20.40 6.48
N SER A 148 1.35 -20.43 6.73
CA SER A 148 1.96 -19.47 7.64
C SER A 148 1.75 -18.04 7.15
N CYS A 149 1.32 -17.13 8.02
CA CYS A 149 1.13 -15.72 7.68
C CYS A 149 2.47 -15.06 7.34
N SER A 150 3.54 -15.52 7.99
CA SER A 150 4.91 -15.05 7.78
C SER A 150 5.43 -15.30 6.37
N SER A 151 4.90 -16.27 5.62
CA SER A 151 5.31 -16.55 4.23
C SER A 151 4.99 -15.40 3.27
N CYS A 152 3.94 -14.62 3.55
CA CYS A 152 3.54 -13.46 2.75
C CYS A 152 3.87 -12.13 3.46
N HIS A 153 3.56 -12.04 4.76
CA HIS A 153 3.76 -10.80 5.51
C HIS A 153 5.15 -10.65 6.13
N GLY A 154 6.03 -11.64 5.93
CA GLY A 154 7.39 -11.66 6.46
C GLY A 154 7.46 -12.07 7.92
N PRO A 155 8.63 -12.48 8.43
CA PRO A 155 8.81 -12.99 9.80
C PRO A 155 8.53 -11.95 10.88
N ARG A 156 8.64 -10.66 10.55
CA ARG A 156 8.38 -9.51 11.42
C ARG A 156 7.07 -8.78 11.08
N GLY A 157 6.25 -9.31 10.20
CA GLY A 157 4.98 -8.68 9.80
C GLY A 157 5.12 -7.35 9.08
N LEU A 158 6.29 -7.05 8.54
CA LEU A 158 6.55 -5.79 7.81
C LEU A 158 5.93 -5.77 6.42
N GLY A 159 5.55 -6.93 5.90
CA GLY A 159 5.01 -7.08 4.56
C GLY A 159 6.06 -6.93 3.47
N ILE A 160 5.58 -6.79 2.24
CA ILE A 160 6.38 -6.54 1.03
C ILE A 160 5.74 -5.37 0.28
N PRO A 161 6.41 -4.22 0.13
CA PRO A 161 5.86 -3.07 -0.59
C PRO A 161 5.31 -3.47 -1.96
N GLY A 162 4.11 -3.00 -2.28
CA GLY A 162 3.42 -3.34 -3.54
C GLY A 162 2.68 -4.68 -3.55
N GLN A 163 2.99 -5.62 -2.66
CA GLN A 163 2.40 -6.96 -2.64
C GLN A 163 1.61 -7.23 -1.35
N PHE A 164 2.27 -7.17 -0.20
CA PHE A 164 1.66 -7.52 1.08
C PHE A 164 1.79 -6.37 2.07
N PRO A 165 0.71 -5.99 2.78
CA PRO A 165 0.77 -4.91 3.76
C PRO A 165 1.60 -5.28 4.99
N ARG A 166 2.13 -4.25 5.66
CA ARG A 166 2.58 -4.36 7.03
C ARG A 166 1.39 -4.68 7.93
N ILE A 167 1.54 -5.63 8.83
CA ILE A 167 0.52 -6.03 9.80
C ILE A 167 1.03 -6.03 11.24
N SER A 168 2.36 -5.87 11.44
CA SER A 168 2.97 -5.75 12.78
C SER A 168 2.61 -4.43 13.44
N GLY A 169 2.46 -4.45 14.77
CA GLY A 169 2.16 -3.29 15.58
C GLY A 169 0.75 -2.71 15.40
N GLN A 170 -0.15 -3.44 14.73
CA GLN A 170 -1.53 -3.01 14.51
C GLN A 170 -2.41 -3.37 15.72
N HIS A 171 -3.40 -2.54 16.01
CA HIS A 171 -4.37 -2.82 17.09
C HIS A 171 -4.98 -4.21 16.98
N ALA A 172 -4.99 -4.96 18.09
CA ALA A 172 -5.58 -6.30 18.16
C ALA A 172 -7.08 -6.26 17.76
N THR A 173 -7.84 -5.31 18.28
CA THR A 173 -9.26 -5.13 17.94
C THR A 173 -9.48 -4.93 16.43
N TYR A 174 -8.70 -4.06 15.80
CA TYR A 174 -8.80 -3.84 14.36
C TYR A 174 -8.37 -5.07 13.56
N THR A 175 -7.32 -5.77 13.98
CA THR A 175 -6.84 -6.98 13.32
C THR A 175 -7.87 -8.09 13.40
N ALA A 176 -8.44 -8.34 14.57
CA ALA A 176 -9.50 -9.34 14.75
C ALA A 176 -10.74 -9.04 13.89
N SER A 177 -11.22 -7.80 13.93
CA SER A 177 -12.36 -7.38 13.12
C SER A 177 -12.09 -7.50 11.62
N THR A 178 -10.86 -7.21 11.18
CA THR A 178 -10.44 -7.34 9.78
C THR A 178 -10.44 -8.80 9.31
N LEU A 179 -9.86 -9.71 10.11
CA LEU A 179 -9.85 -11.14 9.80
C LEU A 179 -11.28 -11.72 9.79
N THR A 180 -12.10 -11.31 10.75
CA THR A 180 -13.52 -11.69 10.80
C THR A 180 -14.27 -11.17 9.56
N SER A 181 -14.02 -9.95 9.12
CA SER A 181 -14.65 -9.38 7.93
C SER A 181 -14.25 -10.11 6.65
N TYR A 182 -13.03 -10.56 6.53
CA TYR A 182 -12.61 -11.44 5.43
C TYR A 182 -13.26 -12.83 5.53
N LYS A 183 -13.36 -13.38 6.74
CA LYS A 183 -13.96 -14.69 6.99
C LYS A 183 -15.42 -14.73 6.61
N ASN A 184 -16.20 -13.72 6.94
CA ASN A 184 -17.64 -13.68 6.66
C ASN A 184 -17.97 -13.01 5.30
N GLY A 185 -16.97 -12.56 4.55
CA GLY A 185 -17.14 -11.95 3.23
C GLY A 185 -17.58 -10.49 3.22
N SER A 186 -17.78 -9.85 4.39
CA SER A 186 -18.11 -8.40 4.43
C SER A 186 -16.93 -7.51 3.97
N ARG A 187 -15.72 -8.05 4.00
CA ARG A 187 -14.55 -7.49 3.30
C ARG A 187 -14.12 -8.43 2.20
N ALA A 188 -14.40 -8.08 0.94
CA ALA A 188 -14.19 -8.96 -0.22
C ALA A 188 -13.12 -8.46 -1.20
N ASN A 189 -12.36 -7.46 -0.83
CA ASN A 189 -11.39 -6.80 -1.72
C ASN A 189 -10.06 -7.56 -1.89
N ASN A 190 -9.94 -8.78 -1.31
CA ASN A 190 -8.78 -9.66 -1.49
C ASN A 190 -9.18 -11.13 -1.33
N SER A 191 -9.22 -11.86 -2.44
CA SER A 191 -9.66 -13.27 -2.49
C SER A 191 -8.75 -14.22 -1.71
N GLN A 192 -7.43 -13.94 -1.68
CA GLN A 192 -6.48 -14.76 -0.94
C GLN A 192 -6.72 -14.64 0.57
N MET A 193 -6.90 -13.42 1.09
CA MET A 193 -7.22 -13.21 2.50
C MET A 193 -8.58 -13.78 2.88
N MET A 194 -9.58 -13.72 2.00
CA MET A 194 -10.87 -14.39 2.21
C MET A 194 -10.69 -15.90 2.34
N ALA A 195 -9.96 -16.53 1.41
CA ALA A 195 -9.74 -17.97 1.42
C ALA A 195 -8.97 -18.46 2.66
N ILE A 196 -8.01 -17.67 3.15
CA ILE A 196 -7.25 -17.98 4.37
C ILE A 196 -8.13 -17.76 5.60
N SER A 197 -8.77 -16.60 5.71
CA SER A 197 -9.53 -16.20 6.89
C SER A 197 -10.78 -17.07 7.09
N SER A 198 -11.40 -17.61 6.02
CA SER A 198 -12.56 -18.51 6.10
C SER A 198 -12.25 -19.78 6.91
N ARG A 199 -10.99 -20.20 6.96
CA ARG A 199 -10.53 -21.42 7.66
C ARG A 199 -10.12 -21.16 9.12
N LEU A 200 -9.89 -19.89 9.51
CA LEU A 200 -9.51 -19.53 10.87
C LEU A 200 -10.66 -19.77 11.85
N THR A 201 -10.35 -20.29 13.03
CA THR A 201 -11.27 -20.26 14.17
C THR A 201 -11.28 -18.88 14.83
N GLU A 202 -12.31 -18.56 15.63
CA GLU A 202 -12.33 -17.32 16.40
C GLU A 202 -11.16 -17.24 17.38
N GLY A 203 -10.80 -18.37 18.02
CA GLY A 203 -9.62 -18.43 18.88
C GLY A 203 -8.32 -18.10 18.14
N GLN A 204 -8.15 -18.61 16.91
CA GLN A 204 -6.99 -18.29 16.10
C GLN A 204 -6.98 -16.82 15.65
N ILE A 205 -8.13 -16.25 15.31
CA ILE A 205 -8.26 -14.83 14.97
C ILE A 205 -7.81 -13.95 16.14
N ASN A 206 -8.32 -14.21 17.35
CA ASN A 206 -7.97 -13.46 18.54
C ASN A 206 -6.49 -13.64 18.92
N ALA A 207 -5.97 -14.85 18.82
CA ALA A 207 -4.57 -15.15 19.06
C ALA A 207 -3.63 -14.42 18.10
N LEU A 208 -3.91 -14.47 16.80
CA LEU A 208 -3.17 -13.73 15.77
C LEU A 208 -3.22 -12.22 16.01
N ALA A 209 -4.38 -11.69 16.41
CA ALA A 209 -4.56 -10.27 16.68
C ALA A 209 -3.67 -9.79 17.84
N GLU A 210 -3.62 -10.55 18.93
CA GLU A 210 -2.74 -10.24 20.06
C GLU A 210 -1.25 -10.35 19.68
N TYR A 211 -0.88 -11.42 18.97
CA TYR A 211 0.51 -11.57 18.51
C TYR A 211 0.95 -10.42 17.62
N LEU A 212 0.14 -10.05 16.64
CA LEU A 212 0.45 -8.97 15.67
C LEU A 212 0.53 -7.59 16.35
N ALA A 213 -0.25 -7.36 17.40
CA ALA A 213 -0.17 -6.11 18.17
C ALA A 213 1.19 -5.93 18.84
N GLY A 214 1.82 -7.01 19.31
CA GLY A 214 3.14 -6.97 19.94
C GLY A 214 4.30 -7.34 19.02
N LEU A 215 4.07 -7.59 17.74
CA LEU A 215 5.12 -7.96 16.77
C LEU A 215 5.86 -6.71 16.27
N GLU A 216 7.20 -6.70 16.42
CA GLU A 216 8.10 -5.63 15.98
C GLU A 216 9.12 -6.09 14.91
#